data_eec4e114f89e75c1e5bfdba92fb503a4
#
_entry.id   eec4e114f89e75c1e5bfdba92fb503a4
#
_cell.length_a   1.000
_cell.length_b   1.000
_cell.length_c   1.000
_cell.angle_alpha   90.00
_cell.angle_beta   90.00
_cell.angle_gamma   90.00
#
_symmetry.space_group_name_H-M   'P 1'
#
loop_
_entity.id
_entity.type
_entity.pdbx_description
1 polymer ?
#
loop_
_entity_poly.entity_id
_entity_poly.type
_entity_poly.pdbx_seq_one_letter_code
_entity_poly.pdbx_strand_id
1 'polypeptide(L)'
;MPSVNKVILLGNLGRDPELRFLPNGDAVCNFSIATTDSWKDKAGEKQEKTEWHNIVMYRKLAEIAGEYLKKGRPVYLEGRLQTRK
;
A
#
# COMPACT_ATOMS: atom_id res chain seq x y z
N MET A 1 -0.28 28.55 -1.80
CA MET A 1 0.12 28.15 -0.45
C MET A 1 1.04 26.94 -0.54
N PRO A 2 2.18 26.99 0.13
CA PRO A 2 3.07 25.82 0.12
C PRO A 2 2.40 24.64 0.85
N SER A 3 2.63 23.44 0.32
CA SER A 3 2.08 22.23 0.93
C SER A 3 2.92 21.03 0.55
N VAL A 4 2.89 20.02 1.39
CA VAL A 4 3.50 18.72 1.13
C VAL A 4 2.52 17.64 1.49
N ASN A 5 2.36 16.68 0.59
CA ASN A 5 1.56 15.49 0.85
C ASN A 5 2.30 14.31 0.24
N LYS A 6 3.18 13.71 1.03
CA LYS A 6 4.00 12.60 0.58
C LYS A 6 4.01 11.49 1.62
N VAL A 7 3.80 10.28 1.15
CA VAL A 7 3.83 9.08 1.98
C VAL A 7 4.84 8.12 1.40
N ILE A 8 5.66 7.53 2.27
CA ILE A 8 6.64 6.52 1.91
C ILE A 8 6.29 5.27 2.72
N LEU A 9 6.08 4.16 2.02
CA LEU A 9 5.72 2.90 2.66
C LEU A 9 6.57 1.77 2.12
N LEU A 10 6.99 0.89 3.02
CA LEU A 10 7.59 -0.39 2.69
C LEU A 10 6.88 -1.45 3.51
N GLY A 11 6.21 -2.36 2.85
CA GLY A 11 5.43 -3.38 3.55
C GLY A 11 5.17 -4.58 2.65
N ASN A 12 4.46 -5.56 3.19
CA ASN A 12 4.14 -6.79 2.47
C ASN A 12 2.69 -6.79 2.06
N LEU A 13 2.43 -7.26 0.83
CA LEU A 13 1.06 -7.37 0.34
C LEU A 13 0.28 -8.41 1.14
N GLY A 14 -0.95 -8.06 1.52
CA GLY A 14 -1.83 -8.97 2.24
C GLY A 14 -2.62 -9.88 1.31
N ARG A 15 -2.70 -9.54 0.03
CA ARG A 15 -3.40 -10.31 -0.99
C ARG A 15 -2.88 -9.91 -2.36
N ASP A 16 -3.23 -10.69 -3.38
CA ASP A 16 -2.88 -10.34 -4.75
C ASP A 16 -3.55 -9.04 -5.17
N PRO A 17 -2.86 -8.19 -5.95
CA PRO A 17 -3.46 -6.94 -6.43
C PRO A 17 -4.69 -7.20 -7.29
N GLU A 18 -5.67 -6.33 -7.17
CA GLU A 18 -6.86 -6.37 -8.00
C GLU A 18 -6.74 -5.32 -9.09
N LEU A 19 -6.60 -5.79 -10.33
CA LEU A 19 -6.49 -4.92 -11.49
C LEU A 19 -7.83 -4.87 -12.21
N ARG A 20 -8.30 -3.67 -12.51
CA ARG A 20 -9.53 -3.47 -13.28
C ARG A 20 -9.38 -2.24 -14.16
N PHE A 21 -10.32 -2.08 -15.08
CA PHE A 21 -10.28 -0.98 -16.03
C PHE A 21 -11.53 -0.11 -15.88
N LEU A 22 -11.32 1.20 -15.94
CA LEU A 22 -12.41 2.17 -15.92
C LEU A 22 -13.09 2.23 -17.29
N PRO A 23 -14.31 2.82 -17.37
CA PRO A 23 -15.01 2.94 -18.67
C PRO A 23 -14.20 3.69 -19.74
N ASN A 24 -13.30 4.59 -19.32
CA ASN A 24 -12.43 5.31 -20.25
C ASN A 24 -11.21 4.52 -20.69
N GLY A 25 -11.05 3.27 -20.23
CA GLY A 25 -9.94 2.41 -20.57
C GLY A 25 -8.73 2.48 -19.66
N ASP A 26 -8.73 3.40 -18.68
CA ASP A 26 -7.62 3.50 -17.74
C ASP A 26 -7.60 2.35 -16.75
N ALA A 27 -6.42 1.82 -16.50
CA ALA A 27 -6.24 0.77 -15.51
C ALA A 27 -6.23 1.34 -14.08
N VAL A 28 -6.81 0.58 -13.16
CA VAL A 28 -6.77 0.88 -11.72
C VAL A 28 -6.38 -0.39 -10.99
N CYS A 29 -5.40 -0.29 -10.11
CA CYS A 29 -4.96 -1.43 -9.31
C CYS A 29 -5.12 -1.10 -7.83
N ASN A 30 -5.77 -2.01 -7.09
CA ASN A 30 -5.98 -1.87 -5.66
C ASN A 30 -5.30 -3.03 -4.94
N PHE A 31 -4.61 -2.70 -3.87
CA PHE A 31 -4.07 -3.72 -2.97
C PHE A 31 -3.85 -3.11 -1.59
N SER A 32 -3.54 -3.94 -0.62
CA SER A 32 -3.20 -3.48 0.71
C SER A 32 -1.85 -4.02 1.13
N ILE A 33 -1.12 -3.21 1.88
CA ILE A 33 0.17 -3.62 2.43
C ILE A 33 0.15 -3.46 3.94
N ALA A 34 0.92 -4.30 4.61
CA ALA A 34 1.04 -4.29 6.05
C ALA A 34 2.39 -3.72 6.46
N THR A 35 2.37 -2.78 7.39
CA THR A 35 3.57 -2.33 8.08
C THR A 35 3.43 -2.72 9.54
N THR A 36 4.52 -3.22 10.14
CA THR A 36 4.47 -3.72 11.51
C THR A 36 5.51 -3.04 12.37
N ASP A 37 5.08 -2.52 13.51
CA ASP A 37 5.95 -2.00 14.53
C ASP A 37 6.10 -3.04 15.63
N SER A 38 7.32 -3.21 16.12
CA SER A 38 7.62 -4.09 17.24
C SER A 38 8.34 -3.32 18.32
N TRP A 39 7.96 -3.56 19.57
CA TRP A 39 8.63 -2.94 20.71
C TRP A 39 8.49 -3.86 21.92
N LYS A 40 9.29 -3.57 22.96
CA LYS A 40 9.15 -4.22 24.24
C LYS A 40 8.47 -3.29 25.21
N ASP A 41 7.49 -3.82 25.94
CA ASP A 41 6.81 -3.03 26.96
C ASP A 41 7.64 -2.96 28.25
N LYS A 42 7.10 -2.34 29.30
CA LYS A 42 7.80 -2.17 30.56
C LYS A 42 8.06 -3.49 31.27
N ALA A 43 7.26 -4.51 30.99
CA ALA A 43 7.43 -5.84 31.56
C ALA A 43 8.43 -6.69 30.76
N GLY A 44 9.01 -6.15 29.68
CA GLY A 44 9.94 -6.86 28.84
C GLY A 44 9.30 -7.78 27.80
N GLU A 45 7.97 -7.71 27.67
CA GLU A 45 7.25 -8.51 26.68
C GLU A 45 7.25 -7.85 25.33
N LYS A 46 7.43 -8.66 24.28
CA LYS A 46 7.41 -8.17 22.92
C LYS A 46 6.00 -7.87 22.48
N GLN A 47 5.80 -6.66 21.98
CA GLN A 47 4.53 -6.22 21.43
C GLN A 47 4.67 -5.94 19.95
N GLU A 48 3.59 -6.17 19.19
CA GLU A 48 3.56 -5.88 17.76
C GLU A 48 2.24 -5.20 17.42
N LYS A 49 2.32 -4.25 16.49
CA LYS A 49 1.14 -3.61 15.94
C LYS A 49 1.29 -3.54 14.44
N THR A 50 0.29 -4.07 13.75
CA THR A 50 0.26 -4.05 12.29
C THR A 50 -0.74 -3.02 11.81
N GLU A 51 -0.30 -2.17 10.87
CA GLU A 51 -1.14 -1.18 10.22
C GLU A 51 -1.34 -1.60 8.77
N TRP A 52 -2.58 -1.62 8.32
CA TRP A 52 -2.93 -1.95 6.94
C TRP A 52 -3.17 -0.67 6.16
N HIS A 53 -2.52 -0.57 5.01
CA HIS A 53 -2.62 0.60 4.14
C HIS A 53 -3.27 0.20 2.83
N ASN A 54 -4.32 0.92 2.45
CA ASN A 54 -4.99 0.71 1.17
C ASN A 54 -4.28 1.52 0.10
N ILE A 55 -3.84 0.85 -0.96
CA ILE A 55 -3.06 1.44 -2.04
C ILE A 55 -3.88 1.42 -3.32
N VAL A 56 -3.87 2.54 -4.03
CA VAL A 56 -4.52 2.66 -5.34
C VAL A 56 -3.49 3.20 -6.32
N MET A 57 -3.38 2.52 -7.46
CA MET A 57 -2.50 2.94 -8.55
C MET A 57 -3.32 3.08 -9.83
N TYR A 58 -2.87 3.97 -10.71
CA TYR A 58 -3.59 4.29 -11.95
C TYR A 58 -2.71 4.11 -13.17
N ARG A 59 -3.35 3.80 -14.29
CA ARG A 59 -2.74 3.76 -15.62
C ARG A 59 -1.59 2.76 -15.71
N LYS A 60 -0.46 3.18 -16.27
CA LYS A 60 0.66 2.27 -16.50
C LYS A 60 1.21 1.65 -15.22
N LEU A 61 1.27 2.42 -14.15
CA LEU A 61 1.74 1.90 -12.86
C LEU A 61 0.80 0.81 -12.34
N ALA A 62 -0.51 0.98 -12.54
CA ALA A 62 -1.50 -0.03 -12.17
C ALA A 62 -1.29 -1.33 -12.95
N GLU A 63 -1.00 -1.24 -14.24
CA GLU A 63 -0.75 -2.43 -15.06
C GLU A 63 0.50 -3.16 -14.60
N ILE A 64 1.56 -2.42 -14.29
CA ILE A 64 2.80 -3.00 -13.78
C ILE A 64 2.55 -3.70 -12.44
N ALA A 65 1.85 -3.03 -11.53
CA ALA A 65 1.56 -3.61 -10.21
C ALA A 65 0.72 -4.89 -10.33
N GLY A 66 -0.29 -4.86 -11.19
CA GLY A 66 -1.16 -6.02 -11.41
C GLY A 66 -0.42 -7.21 -12.01
N GLU A 67 0.67 -6.96 -12.75
CA GLU A 67 1.44 -8.02 -13.39
C GLU A 67 2.51 -8.60 -12.45
N TYR A 68 3.18 -7.77 -11.67
CA TYR A 68 4.37 -8.19 -10.93
C TYR A 68 4.19 -8.35 -9.43
N LEU A 69 3.25 -7.65 -8.82
CA LEU A 69 3.06 -7.75 -7.38
C LEU A 69 2.24 -8.97 -7.01
N LYS A 70 2.56 -9.58 -5.88
CA LYS A 70 1.86 -10.78 -5.39
C LYS A 70 1.75 -10.77 -3.88
N LYS A 71 0.74 -11.48 -3.38
CA LYS A 71 0.54 -11.67 -1.95
C LYS A 71 1.82 -12.12 -1.27
N GLY A 72 2.12 -11.50 -0.13
CA GLY A 72 3.26 -11.86 0.70
C GLY A 72 4.58 -11.22 0.30
N ARG A 73 4.65 -10.59 -0.87
CA ARG A 73 5.89 -9.95 -1.31
C ARG A 73 6.02 -8.55 -0.75
N PRO A 74 7.26 -8.12 -0.45
CA PRO A 74 7.49 -6.75 -0.02
C PRO A 74 7.43 -5.78 -1.20
N VAL A 75 6.94 -4.58 -0.93
CA VAL A 75 6.94 -3.50 -1.92
C VAL A 75 7.29 -2.19 -1.24
N TYR A 76 8.14 -1.42 -1.90
CA TYR A 76 8.44 -0.04 -1.53
C TYR A 76 7.68 0.88 -2.47
N LEU A 77 7.00 1.86 -1.90
CA LEU A 77 6.26 2.82 -2.72
C LEU A 77 6.31 4.22 -2.13
N GLU A 78 6.12 5.19 -3.01
CA GLU A 78 5.92 6.57 -2.64
C GLU A 78 4.63 7.06 -3.27
N GLY A 79 3.91 7.87 -2.56
CA GLY A 79 2.67 8.40 -3.04
C GLY A 79 2.19 9.54 -2.18
N ARG A 80 0.89 9.78 -2.24
CA ARG A 80 0.25 10.81 -1.42
C ARG A 80 -0.95 10.22 -0.72
N LEU A 81 -1.31 10.85 0.38
CA LEU A 81 -2.48 10.46 1.14
C LEU A 81 -3.71 11.11 0.51
N GLN A 82 -4.73 10.29 0.27
CA GLN A 82 -5.99 10.77 -0.27
C GLN A 82 -7.14 10.15 0.51
N THR A 83 -8.05 11.00 0.97
CA THR A 83 -9.22 10.56 1.71
C THR A 83 -10.38 10.34 0.73
N ARG A 84 -11.04 9.21 0.87
CA ARG A 84 -12.26 8.90 0.12
C ARG A 84 -13.47 9.09 1.02
N LYS A 85 -14.52 9.60 0.43
CA LYS A 85 -15.82 9.67 1.10
C LYS A 85 -16.72 8.56 0.63
#